data_daaf447868525503c9abdfdd18c5ffd9
#
_entry.id   daaf447868525503c9abdfdd18c5ffd9
#
_cell.length_a   1.000
_cell.length_b   1.000
_cell.length_c   1.000
_cell.angle_alpha   90.00
_cell.angle_beta   90.00
_cell.angle_gamma   90.00
#
_symmetry.space_group_name_H-M   'P 1'
#
loop_
_entity.id
_entity.type
_entity.pdbx_description
1 polymer ?
#
loop_
_entity_poly.entity_id
_entity_poly.type
_entity_poly.pdbx_seq_one_letter_code
_entity_poly.pdbx_strand_id
1 'polypeptide(L)'
;MDMLIFKEAEFLGRIALCQKRQREQGFNGMLVSAEANINYYSGYRTHAPWTTFTRPMFLFIPAEGRPLLYTQTFVTPEARLRSYGCDHRNFDSLLGPTAQDLAGIMEELHMHTGKIGFELGFEQRINYQPDTLFALREILKDAEFTDASGIIWSQRIIKSADEIECHRRACQATGYAHDKTFYSIEAGMTEREISMLAQQCMLEGGAEYPGFVIITSGEGNYERISAISSDRRIQKGDLLWLDLGAVYNGYWSDFCRAGVVGPISDERNKMQDDIYDATDEAASIMRPGTPIRDVAYACGKALEKRGYSATYDCGRMGHGMGLMSTEPPSVTARDEGILKPGMIINLEPGILVDTGVFCIEENYVITEDG
;
A
#
# COMPACT_ATOMS: atom_id res chain seq x y z
N MET A 1 2.32 3.33 28.33
CA MET A 1 2.77 2.59 27.14
C MET A 1 2.12 3.28 25.96
N ASP A 2 2.86 4.08 25.21
CA ASP A 2 2.30 4.76 24.05
C ASP A 2 2.00 3.69 22.99
N MET A 3 0.73 3.32 22.88
CA MET A 3 0.27 2.31 21.93
C MET A 3 0.24 2.82 20.48
N LEU A 4 0.44 4.12 20.28
CA LEU A 4 0.50 4.76 18.96
C LEU A 4 1.87 5.42 18.79
N ILE A 5 2.50 5.17 17.66
CA ILE A 5 3.75 5.84 17.27
C ILE A 5 3.49 7.32 17.00
N PHE A 6 2.33 7.60 16.38
CA PHE A 6 1.93 8.94 16.03
C PHE A 6 1.35 9.71 17.22
N LYS A 7 1.65 10.99 17.29
CA LYS A 7 1.04 11.90 18.26
C LYS A 7 -0.35 12.31 17.80
N GLU A 8 -1.25 12.59 18.75
CA GLU A 8 -2.60 13.11 18.47
C GLU A 8 -2.59 14.31 17.50
N ALA A 9 -1.62 15.22 17.66
CA ALA A 9 -1.48 16.41 16.83
C ALA A 9 -1.37 16.09 15.32
N GLU A 10 -0.81 14.94 14.95
CA GLU A 10 -0.72 14.53 13.54
C GLU A 10 -2.09 14.20 12.97
N PHE A 11 -2.90 13.43 13.68
CA PHE A 11 -4.27 13.10 13.24
C PHE A 11 -5.15 14.36 13.16
N LEU A 12 -5.04 15.24 14.13
CA LEU A 12 -5.73 16.53 14.10
C LEU A 12 -5.30 17.38 12.89
N GLY A 13 -4.01 17.38 12.56
CA GLY A 13 -3.47 18.04 11.37
C GLY A 13 -3.99 17.44 10.05
N ARG A 14 -4.04 16.10 9.95
CA ARG A 14 -4.58 15.38 8.78
C ARG A 14 -6.07 15.69 8.58
N ILE A 15 -6.87 15.67 9.65
CA ILE A 15 -8.28 16.02 9.62
C ILE A 15 -8.47 17.49 9.20
N ALA A 16 -7.73 18.41 9.82
CA ALA A 16 -7.84 19.84 9.50
C ALA A 16 -7.50 20.14 8.03
N LEU A 17 -6.46 19.48 7.51
CA LEU A 17 -6.07 19.61 6.10
C LEU A 17 -7.13 18.99 5.16
N CYS A 18 -7.70 17.83 5.52
CA CYS A 18 -8.80 17.23 4.79
C CYS A 18 -10.02 18.19 4.72
N GLN A 19 -10.45 18.72 5.84
CA GLN A 19 -11.56 19.66 5.93
C GLN A 19 -11.30 20.96 5.15
N LYS A 20 -10.06 21.48 5.20
CA LYS A 20 -9.67 22.62 4.37
C LYS A 20 -9.85 22.33 2.88
N ARG A 21 -9.35 21.18 2.41
CA ARG A 21 -9.45 20.76 1.00
C ARG A 21 -10.90 20.49 0.58
N GLN A 22 -11.71 19.95 1.47
CA GLN A 22 -13.14 19.78 1.25
C GLN A 22 -13.79 21.13 0.96
N ARG A 23 -13.59 22.13 1.81
CA ARG A 23 -14.16 23.48 1.62
C ARG A 23 -13.65 24.15 0.33
N GLU A 24 -12.35 24.03 0.03
CA GLU A 24 -11.75 24.57 -1.21
C GLU A 24 -12.37 23.96 -2.49
N GLN A 25 -12.85 22.71 -2.41
CA GLN A 25 -13.45 21.99 -3.52
C GLN A 25 -15.01 21.92 -3.45
N GLY A 26 -15.61 22.60 -2.47
CA GLY A 26 -17.05 22.71 -2.31
C GLY A 26 -17.72 21.44 -1.78
N PHE A 27 -16.99 20.57 -1.06
CA PHE A 27 -17.59 19.42 -0.38
C PHE A 27 -18.17 19.82 0.98
N ASN A 28 -19.33 19.27 1.33
CA ASN A 28 -19.93 19.41 2.65
C ASN A 28 -19.42 18.37 3.65
N GLY A 29 -18.83 17.28 3.15
CA GLY A 29 -18.22 16.23 3.97
C GLY A 29 -17.75 15.06 3.13
N MET A 30 -17.08 14.11 3.78
CA MET A 30 -16.65 12.85 3.21
C MET A 30 -17.06 11.69 4.09
N LEU A 31 -17.56 10.60 3.50
CA LEU A 31 -17.76 9.31 4.15
C LEU A 31 -16.65 8.37 3.74
N VAL A 32 -15.84 7.95 4.71
CA VAL A 32 -14.69 7.08 4.56
C VAL A 32 -14.98 5.72 5.19
N SER A 33 -14.68 4.64 4.49
CA SER A 33 -14.93 3.26 4.94
C SER A 33 -13.74 2.32 4.72
N ALA A 34 -12.78 2.65 3.85
CA ALA A 34 -11.58 1.87 3.65
C ALA A 34 -10.70 1.91 4.91
N GLU A 35 -10.26 0.74 5.39
CA GLU A 35 -9.46 0.62 6.62
C GLU A 35 -8.19 1.48 6.59
N ALA A 36 -7.50 1.53 5.45
CA ALA A 36 -6.30 2.36 5.31
C ALA A 36 -6.60 3.86 5.49
N ASN A 37 -7.74 4.35 4.99
CA ASN A 37 -8.13 5.74 5.15
C ASN A 37 -8.64 6.04 6.55
N ILE A 38 -9.39 5.12 7.18
CA ILE A 38 -9.79 5.25 8.60
C ILE A 38 -8.54 5.31 9.48
N ASN A 39 -7.56 4.42 9.25
CA ASN A 39 -6.28 4.47 9.95
C ASN A 39 -5.57 5.82 9.73
N TYR A 40 -5.49 6.29 8.48
CA TYR A 40 -4.82 7.54 8.16
C TYR A 40 -5.38 8.74 8.93
N TYR A 41 -6.71 8.88 8.98
CA TYR A 41 -7.36 10.02 9.59
C TYR A 41 -7.60 9.89 11.10
N SER A 42 -7.74 8.67 11.63
CA SER A 42 -8.08 8.46 13.05
C SER A 42 -7.04 7.70 13.86
N GLY A 43 -6.12 6.99 13.22
CA GLY A 43 -5.18 6.07 13.88
C GLY A 43 -5.77 4.70 14.19
N TYR A 44 -7.08 4.50 14.03
CA TYR A 44 -7.71 3.23 14.34
C TYR A 44 -7.44 2.18 13.27
N ARG A 45 -6.98 1.02 13.71
CA ARG A 45 -6.79 -0.19 12.89
C ARG A 45 -7.47 -1.38 13.55
N THR A 46 -8.06 -2.25 12.74
CA THR A 46 -8.62 -3.50 13.23
C THR A 46 -7.50 -4.51 13.55
N HIS A 47 -7.82 -5.51 14.40
CA HIS A 47 -6.90 -6.60 14.72
C HIS A 47 -6.67 -7.58 13.56
N ALA A 48 -7.52 -7.55 12.55
CA ALA A 48 -7.50 -8.45 11.40
C ALA A 48 -7.82 -7.65 10.12
N PRO A 49 -6.90 -6.74 9.73
CA PRO A 49 -7.11 -5.92 8.53
C PRO A 49 -7.24 -6.81 7.29
N TRP A 50 -8.02 -6.33 6.31
CA TRP A 50 -8.21 -6.99 5.02
C TRP A 50 -8.91 -8.36 5.09
N THR A 51 -9.59 -8.68 6.18
CA THR A 51 -10.32 -9.93 6.33
C THR A 51 -11.83 -9.73 6.32
N THR A 52 -12.56 -10.80 5.99
CA THR A 52 -14.03 -10.80 6.09
C THR A 52 -14.54 -10.87 7.53
N PHE A 53 -13.65 -11.01 8.51
CA PHE A 53 -13.98 -11.00 9.92
C PHE A 53 -14.34 -9.61 10.44
N THR A 54 -13.73 -8.56 9.88
CA THR A 54 -14.03 -7.19 10.25
C THR A 54 -15.40 -6.77 9.73
N ARG A 55 -16.11 -5.97 10.52
CA ARG A 55 -17.39 -5.38 10.14
C ARG A 55 -17.17 -4.04 9.46
N PRO A 56 -18.09 -3.56 8.61
CA PRO A 56 -18.01 -2.23 8.06
C PRO A 56 -17.79 -1.19 9.15
N MET A 57 -16.92 -0.25 8.88
CA MET A 57 -16.64 0.91 9.72
C MET A 57 -16.78 2.15 8.87
N PHE A 58 -17.19 3.24 9.49
CA PHE A 58 -17.45 4.49 8.78
C PHE A 58 -16.83 5.65 9.56
N LEU A 59 -16.01 6.42 8.89
CA LEU A 59 -15.54 7.69 9.42
C LEU A 59 -16.20 8.82 8.64
N PHE A 60 -17.08 9.55 9.29
CA PHE A 60 -17.70 10.75 8.76
C PHE A 60 -16.78 11.93 9.05
N ILE A 61 -16.33 12.61 8.01
CA ILE A 61 -15.49 13.81 8.11
C ILE A 61 -16.29 14.99 7.53
N PRO A 62 -17.06 15.71 8.34
CA PRO A 62 -17.77 16.91 7.87
C PRO A 62 -16.76 17.98 7.46
N ALA A 63 -17.11 18.85 6.52
CA ALA A 63 -16.25 19.97 6.11
C ALA A 63 -15.96 20.94 7.26
N GLU A 64 -16.85 20.99 8.27
CA GLU A 64 -16.71 21.73 9.52
C GLU A 64 -17.21 20.89 10.69
N GLY A 65 -16.57 21.03 11.84
CA GLY A 65 -16.92 20.26 13.03
C GLY A 65 -16.04 19.06 13.26
N ARG A 66 -16.45 18.21 14.19
CA ARG A 66 -15.65 17.06 14.63
C ARG A 66 -16.04 15.82 13.82
N PRO A 67 -15.07 15.03 13.31
CA PRO A 67 -15.34 13.74 12.70
C PRO A 67 -15.99 12.75 13.65
N LEU A 68 -16.73 11.79 13.11
CA LEU A 68 -17.40 10.72 13.87
C LEU A 68 -16.95 9.35 13.32
N LEU A 69 -16.38 8.52 14.18
CA LEU A 69 -16.08 7.12 13.88
C LEU A 69 -17.25 6.23 14.35
N TYR A 70 -17.87 5.54 13.39
CA TYR A 70 -19.03 4.69 13.60
C TYR A 70 -18.65 3.22 13.40
N THR A 71 -18.69 2.44 14.46
CA THR A 71 -18.21 1.06 14.48
C THR A 71 -19.22 0.12 15.11
N GLN A 72 -19.07 -1.17 14.86
CA GLN A 72 -19.86 -2.17 15.54
C GLN A 72 -19.56 -2.19 17.06
N THR A 73 -20.56 -2.43 17.91
CA THR A 73 -20.50 -2.27 19.37
C THR A 73 -19.31 -3.01 20.01
N PHE A 74 -18.99 -4.24 19.56
CA PHE A 74 -17.91 -5.00 20.18
C PHE A 74 -16.49 -4.45 19.89
N VAL A 75 -16.28 -3.69 18.82
CA VAL A 75 -14.97 -3.07 18.50
C VAL A 75 -14.86 -1.63 19.00
N THR A 76 -15.96 -1.00 19.37
CA THR A 76 -16.01 0.39 19.83
C THR A 76 -15.10 0.68 21.03
N PRO A 77 -14.97 -0.19 22.05
CA PRO A 77 -14.04 0.05 23.15
C PRO A 77 -12.59 0.18 22.71
N GLU A 78 -12.15 -0.67 21.79
CA GLU A 78 -10.81 -0.61 21.23
C GLU A 78 -10.62 0.60 20.32
N ALA A 79 -11.64 0.94 19.52
CA ALA A 79 -11.63 2.12 18.67
C ALA A 79 -11.46 3.41 19.50
N ARG A 80 -12.16 3.52 20.64
CA ARG A 80 -12.03 4.66 21.57
C ARG A 80 -10.65 4.78 22.19
N LEU A 81 -9.98 3.65 22.42
CA LEU A 81 -8.66 3.60 23.02
C LEU A 81 -7.56 3.99 22.03
N ARG A 82 -7.75 3.63 20.72
CA ARG A 82 -6.71 3.69 19.70
C ARG A 82 -6.94 4.73 18.62
N SER A 83 -7.91 5.61 18.77
CA SER A 83 -8.13 6.66 17.77
C SER A 83 -8.12 8.04 18.37
N TYR A 84 -7.83 9.03 17.54
CA TYR A 84 -7.75 10.43 17.90
C TYR A 84 -8.61 11.30 17.00
N GLY A 85 -8.93 12.50 17.46
CA GLY A 85 -9.54 13.54 16.63
C GLY A 85 -10.98 13.30 16.22
N CYS A 86 -11.64 12.24 16.70
CA CYS A 86 -13.02 11.91 16.34
C CYS A 86 -13.89 11.55 17.54
N ASP A 87 -15.19 11.74 17.40
CA ASP A 87 -16.19 11.19 18.31
C ASP A 87 -16.51 9.75 17.92
N HIS A 88 -17.16 8.99 18.81
CA HIS A 88 -17.45 7.58 18.61
C HIS A 88 -18.93 7.29 18.80
N ARG A 89 -19.48 6.56 17.84
CA ARG A 89 -20.81 5.97 17.92
C ARG A 89 -20.76 4.50 17.50
N ASN A 90 -21.71 3.71 17.94
CA ASN A 90 -21.74 2.28 17.61
C ASN A 90 -23.12 1.85 17.10
N PHE A 91 -23.10 0.75 16.36
CA PHE A 91 -24.27 -0.01 15.93
C PHE A 91 -24.17 -1.46 16.41
N ASP A 92 -25.32 -2.12 16.63
CA ASP A 92 -25.36 -3.48 17.20
C ASP A 92 -25.48 -4.58 16.14
N SER A 93 -25.88 -4.22 14.91
CA SER A 93 -26.05 -5.19 13.83
C SER A 93 -24.74 -5.84 13.41
N LEU A 94 -24.76 -7.18 13.27
CA LEU A 94 -23.63 -7.92 12.66
C LEU A 94 -23.60 -7.81 11.13
N LEU A 95 -24.67 -7.31 10.52
CA LEU A 95 -24.75 -7.12 9.07
C LEU A 95 -24.28 -5.72 8.61
N GLY A 96 -23.92 -4.86 9.55
CA GLY A 96 -23.62 -3.46 9.33
C GLY A 96 -24.83 -2.55 9.62
N PRO A 97 -24.66 -1.24 9.58
CA PRO A 97 -25.75 -0.27 9.70
C PRO A 97 -26.59 -0.24 8.43
N THR A 98 -27.83 0.21 8.57
CA THR A 98 -28.72 0.47 7.42
C THR A 98 -28.36 1.80 6.74
N ALA A 99 -28.82 1.99 5.49
CA ALA A 99 -28.69 3.28 4.82
C ALA A 99 -29.40 4.44 5.58
N GLN A 100 -30.49 4.13 6.29
CA GLN A 100 -31.18 5.10 7.16
C GLN A 100 -30.32 5.52 8.34
N ASP A 101 -29.60 4.59 8.97
CA ASP A 101 -28.69 4.91 10.08
C ASP A 101 -27.58 5.86 9.61
N LEU A 102 -26.98 5.57 8.43
CA LEU A 102 -25.96 6.42 7.84
C LEU A 102 -26.53 7.80 7.46
N ALA A 103 -27.71 7.84 6.84
CA ALA A 103 -28.36 9.09 6.48
C ALA A 103 -28.65 9.95 7.71
N GLY A 104 -29.17 9.37 8.79
CA GLY A 104 -29.44 10.08 10.04
C GLY A 104 -28.17 10.70 10.64
N ILE A 105 -27.04 10.00 10.61
CA ILE A 105 -25.76 10.55 11.05
C ILE A 105 -25.31 11.68 10.11
N MET A 106 -25.46 11.52 8.79
CA MET A 106 -25.10 12.55 7.83
C MET A 106 -25.95 13.80 7.97
N GLU A 107 -27.25 13.67 8.32
CA GLU A 107 -28.12 14.81 8.64
C GLU A 107 -27.64 15.56 9.89
N GLU A 108 -27.34 14.85 10.97
CA GLU A 108 -26.82 15.44 12.22
C GLU A 108 -25.48 16.18 11.98
N LEU A 109 -24.64 15.69 11.10
CA LEU A 109 -23.33 16.27 10.78
C LEU A 109 -23.39 17.28 9.60
N HIS A 110 -24.59 17.65 9.14
CA HIS A 110 -24.80 18.55 7.99
C HIS A 110 -24.14 18.09 6.69
N MET A 111 -24.05 16.76 6.49
CA MET A 111 -23.49 16.10 5.31
C MET A 111 -24.59 15.50 4.39
N HIS A 112 -25.82 15.97 4.46
CA HIS A 112 -26.98 15.37 3.77
C HIS A 112 -27.43 16.13 2.51
N THR A 113 -26.76 17.23 2.19
CA THR A 113 -27.04 18.07 1.00
C THR A 113 -25.75 18.52 0.35
N GLY A 114 -25.82 18.97 -0.91
CA GLY A 114 -24.67 19.44 -1.65
C GLY A 114 -23.69 18.32 -1.96
N LYS A 115 -22.42 18.64 -2.13
CA LYS A 115 -21.39 17.71 -2.60
C LYS A 115 -20.82 16.88 -1.44
N ILE A 116 -21.01 15.57 -1.49
CA ILE A 116 -20.52 14.61 -0.49
C ILE A 116 -19.51 13.68 -1.13
N GLY A 117 -18.34 13.56 -0.50
CA GLY A 117 -17.23 12.75 -0.98
C GLY A 117 -17.33 11.30 -0.53
N PHE A 118 -17.02 10.40 -1.44
CA PHE A 118 -16.89 8.96 -1.22
C PHE A 118 -15.60 8.43 -1.85
N GLU A 119 -15.17 7.24 -1.47
CA GLU A 119 -13.98 6.55 -1.97
C GLU A 119 -14.28 5.83 -3.29
N LEU A 120 -14.56 6.57 -4.38
CA LEU A 120 -15.05 6.03 -5.66
C LEU A 120 -13.99 6.00 -6.76
N GLY A 121 -12.83 6.60 -6.56
CA GLY A 121 -11.83 6.80 -7.59
C GLY A 121 -10.72 5.75 -7.60
N PHE A 122 -9.66 6.09 -8.33
CA PHE A 122 -8.52 5.21 -8.57
C PHE A 122 -7.85 4.77 -7.26
N GLU A 123 -7.57 3.46 -7.15
CA GLU A 123 -6.98 2.79 -5.98
C GLU A 123 -7.75 3.03 -4.66
N GLN A 124 -9.05 3.35 -4.76
CA GLN A 124 -9.95 3.43 -3.61
C GLN A 124 -10.96 2.29 -3.61
N ARG A 125 -11.49 1.98 -2.45
CA ARG A 125 -12.48 0.89 -2.26
C ARG A 125 -13.46 1.29 -1.16
N ILE A 126 -14.75 1.07 -1.39
CA ILE A 126 -15.74 1.09 -0.33
C ILE A 126 -15.71 -0.24 0.42
N ASN A 127 -15.71 -0.21 1.75
CA ASN A 127 -15.66 -1.41 2.58
C ASN A 127 -17.03 -1.76 3.19
N TYR A 128 -18.08 -1.60 2.40
CA TYR A 128 -19.45 -2.00 2.74
C TYR A 128 -20.22 -2.36 1.47
N GLN A 129 -21.43 -2.89 1.63
CA GLN A 129 -22.22 -3.36 0.49
C GLN A 129 -22.57 -2.19 -0.45
N PRO A 130 -22.36 -2.32 -1.77
CA PRO A 130 -22.76 -1.30 -2.74
C PRO A 130 -24.26 -0.95 -2.68
N ASP A 131 -25.13 -1.91 -2.36
CA ASP A 131 -26.56 -1.67 -2.20
C ASP A 131 -26.87 -0.64 -1.09
N THR A 132 -26.05 -0.61 -0.02
CA THR A 132 -26.17 0.42 1.03
C THR A 132 -25.84 1.81 0.47
N LEU A 133 -24.81 1.93 -0.40
CA LEU A 133 -24.48 3.19 -1.07
C LEU A 133 -25.62 3.65 -2.00
N PHE A 134 -26.19 2.73 -2.78
CA PHE A 134 -27.29 3.06 -3.67
C PHE A 134 -28.54 3.46 -2.90
N ALA A 135 -28.88 2.72 -1.82
CA ALA A 135 -29.99 3.09 -0.95
C ALA A 135 -29.79 4.44 -0.25
N LEU A 136 -28.56 4.73 0.19
CA LEU A 136 -28.21 6.02 0.79
C LEU A 136 -28.42 7.18 -0.20
N ARG A 137 -28.04 6.99 -1.46
CA ARG A 137 -28.26 7.97 -2.53
C ARG A 137 -29.75 8.23 -2.80
N GLU A 138 -30.58 7.18 -2.72
CA GLU A 138 -32.04 7.34 -2.87
C GLU A 138 -32.69 8.07 -1.67
N ILE A 139 -32.09 7.98 -0.48
CA ILE A 139 -32.57 8.70 0.71
C ILE A 139 -32.13 10.17 0.65
N LEU A 140 -30.86 10.42 0.33
CA LEU A 140 -30.25 11.76 0.33
C LEU A 140 -30.32 12.40 -1.07
N LYS A 141 -31.51 12.63 -1.58
CA LYS A 141 -31.75 13.13 -2.96
C LYS A 141 -31.15 14.51 -3.25
N ASP A 142 -30.95 15.31 -2.21
CA ASP A 142 -30.39 16.67 -2.32
C ASP A 142 -28.83 16.65 -2.18
N ALA A 143 -28.23 15.49 -2.04
CA ALA A 143 -26.79 15.29 -2.01
C ALA A 143 -26.23 14.81 -3.37
N GLU A 144 -25.15 15.44 -3.81
CA GLU A 144 -24.36 15.00 -4.95
C GLU A 144 -23.25 14.06 -4.46
N PHE A 145 -23.36 12.77 -4.76
CA PHE A 145 -22.35 11.76 -4.41
C PHE A 145 -21.18 11.84 -5.40
N THR A 146 -20.02 12.21 -4.90
CA THR A 146 -18.85 12.55 -5.72
C THR A 146 -17.60 11.79 -5.24
N ASP A 147 -16.70 11.51 -6.16
CA ASP A 147 -15.40 10.95 -5.80
C ASP A 147 -14.53 11.94 -5.02
N ALA A 148 -14.00 11.50 -3.88
CA ALA A 148 -13.10 12.24 -3.01
C ALA A 148 -11.66 11.70 -2.99
N SER A 149 -11.34 10.75 -3.85
CA SER A 149 -10.01 10.12 -3.91
C SER A 149 -8.88 11.14 -4.09
N GLY A 150 -9.13 12.21 -4.86
CA GLY A 150 -8.18 13.29 -5.05
C GLY A 150 -7.81 14.02 -3.76
N ILE A 151 -8.75 14.20 -2.82
CA ILE A 151 -8.47 14.78 -1.50
C ILE A 151 -7.61 13.82 -0.68
N ILE A 152 -7.98 12.54 -0.65
CA ILE A 152 -7.29 11.49 0.11
C ILE A 152 -5.85 11.34 -0.39
N TRP A 153 -5.66 11.10 -1.68
CA TRP A 153 -4.34 10.89 -2.26
C TRP A 153 -3.44 12.12 -2.16
N SER A 154 -4.00 13.31 -2.31
CA SER A 154 -3.20 14.53 -2.15
C SER A 154 -2.55 14.67 -0.76
N GLN A 155 -3.05 13.95 0.25
CA GLN A 155 -2.46 13.89 1.58
C GLN A 155 -1.56 12.65 1.74
N ARG A 156 -2.07 11.45 1.42
CA ARG A 156 -1.37 10.19 1.66
C ARG A 156 -0.09 10.01 0.83
N ILE A 157 -0.01 10.63 -0.34
CA ILE A 157 1.18 10.57 -1.20
C ILE A 157 2.41 11.19 -0.51
N ILE A 158 2.24 12.23 0.28
CA ILE A 158 3.33 12.90 1.01
C ILE A 158 3.37 12.39 2.44
N LYS A 159 4.38 11.63 2.77
CA LYS A 159 4.56 11.01 4.08
C LYS A 159 5.18 11.96 5.08
N SER A 160 4.69 11.94 6.31
CA SER A 160 5.33 12.61 7.44
C SER A 160 6.60 11.86 7.87
N ALA A 161 7.38 12.46 8.75
CA ALA A 161 8.58 11.82 9.29
C ALA A 161 8.25 10.53 10.05
N ASP A 162 7.14 10.49 10.79
CA ASP A 162 6.71 9.31 11.54
C ASP A 162 6.21 8.21 10.58
N GLU A 163 5.55 8.56 9.47
CA GLU A 163 5.18 7.62 8.40
C GLU A 163 6.41 7.02 7.74
N ILE A 164 7.42 7.84 7.40
CA ILE A 164 8.70 7.39 6.83
C ILE A 164 9.43 6.44 7.78
N GLU A 165 9.40 6.72 9.10
CA GLU A 165 10.00 5.82 10.09
C GLU A 165 9.28 4.46 10.16
N CYS A 166 7.94 4.43 10.03
CA CYS A 166 7.20 3.18 9.93
C CYS A 166 7.60 2.37 8.70
N HIS A 167 7.71 3.02 7.54
CA HIS A 167 8.23 2.38 6.33
C HIS A 167 9.65 1.84 6.51
N ARG A 168 10.56 2.63 7.11
CA ARG A 168 11.93 2.19 7.37
C ARG A 168 11.97 0.90 8.18
N ARG A 169 11.14 0.77 9.21
CA ARG A 169 11.05 -0.44 10.02
C ARG A 169 10.46 -1.63 9.25
N ALA A 170 9.45 -1.40 8.43
CA ALA A 170 8.93 -2.43 7.54
C ALA A 170 10.01 -2.90 6.56
N CYS A 171 10.75 -1.98 5.94
CA CYS A 171 11.89 -2.29 5.05
C CYS A 171 13.00 -3.06 5.76
N GLN A 172 13.35 -2.69 7.00
CA GLN A 172 14.35 -3.42 7.80
C GLN A 172 13.91 -4.86 8.08
N ALA A 173 12.63 -5.08 8.40
CA ALA A 173 12.08 -6.40 8.64
C ALA A 173 12.11 -7.27 7.38
N THR A 174 11.77 -6.70 6.22
CA THR A 174 11.80 -7.42 4.94
C THR A 174 13.23 -7.70 4.49
N GLY A 175 14.15 -6.75 4.61
CA GLY A 175 15.57 -6.98 4.31
C GLY A 175 16.15 -8.10 5.17
N TYR A 176 15.89 -8.08 6.48
CA TYR A 176 16.27 -9.18 7.38
C TYR A 176 15.68 -10.53 6.92
N ALA A 177 14.42 -10.54 6.50
CA ALA A 177 13.76 -11.75 6.02
C ALA A 177 14.40 -12.28 4.72
N HIS A 178 14.73 -11.41 3.76
CA HIS A 178 15.45 -11.80 2.55
C HIS A 178 16.78 -12.45 2.87
N ASP A 179 17.62 -11.79 3.66
CA ASP A 179 18.94 -12.30 4.03
C ASP A 179 18.87 -13.67 4.71
N LYS A 180 18.01 -13.79 5.73
CA LYS A 180 17.86 -15.04 6.48
C LYS A 180 17.25 -16.15 5.66
N THR A 181 16.26 -15.85 4.83
CA THR A 181 15.60 -16.85 3.99
C THR A 181 16.58 -17.39 2.95
N PHE A 182 17.24 -16.53 2.17
CA PHE A 182 18.22 -16.96 1.17
C PHE A 182 19.39 -17.73 1.78
N TYR A 183 19.86 -17.33 2.96
CA TYR A 183 20.93 -18.06 3.66
C TYR A 183 20.51 -19.48 4.08
N SER A 184 19.23 -19.71 4.32
CA SER A 184 18.68 -20.96 4.87
C SER A 184 18.10 -21.89 3.80
N ILE A 185 17.98 -21.45 2.54
CA ILE A 185 17.40 -22.26 1.48
C ILE A 185 18.33 -23.40 1.08
N GLU A 186 17.77 -24.62 1.08
CA GLU A 186 18.48 -25.83 0.64
C GLU A 186 17.64 -26.58 -0.41
N ALA A 187 18.34 -27.27 -1.33
CA ALA A 187 17.68 -28.14 -2.29
C ALA A 187 16.86 -29.23 -1.56
N GLY A 188 15.64 -29.46 -2.01
CA GLY A 188 14.68 -30.37 -1.39
C GLY A 188 13.63 -29.70 -0.53
N MET A 189 13.82 -28.44 -0.08
CA MET A 189 12.76 -27.65 0.52
C MET A 189 11.66 -27.37 -0.49
N THR A 190 10.43 -27.27 -0.03
CA THR A 190 9.30 -26.83 -0.86
C THR A 190 9.18 -25.31 -0.86
N GLU A 191 8.55 -24.73 -1.91
CA GLU A 191 8.22 -23.30 -1.92
C GLU A 191 7.40 -22.91 -0.68
N ARG A 192 6.49 -23.79 -0.21
CA ARG A 192 5.70 -23.59 1.00
C ARG A 192 6.54 -23.50 2.27
N GLU A 193 7.54 -24.40 2.43
CA GLU A 193 8.45 -24.35 3.57
C GLU A 193 9.28 -23.06 3.57
N ILE A 194 9.71 -22.60 2.40
CA ILE A 194 10.43 -21.32 2.25
C ILE A 194 9.52 -20.13 2.56
N SER A 195 8.27 -20.17 2.09
CA SER A 195 7.29 -19.11 2.41
C SER A 195 7.07 -19.00 3.92
N MET A 196 6.92 -20.13 4.62
CA MET A 196 6.77 -20.14 6.08
C MET A 196 8.02 -19.58 6.77
N LEU A 197 9.21 -19.94 6.30
CA LEU A 197 10.47 -19.40 6.81
C LEU A 197 10.57 -17.88 6.61
N ALA A 198 10.24 -17.39 5.41
CA ALA A 198 10.25 -15.96 5.12
C ALA A 198 9.31 -15.17 6.04
N GLN A 199 8.09 -15.67 6.26
CA GLN A 199 7.13 -15.07 7.18
C GLN A 199 7.65 -15.04 8.63
N GLN A 200 8.25 -16.14 9.09
CA GLN A 200 8.87 -16.18 10.41
C GLN A 200 10.01 -15.16 10.51
N CYS A 201 10.87 -15.08 9.51
CA CYS A 201 11.97 -14.11 9.48
C CYS A 201 11.49 -12.66 9.45
N MET A 202 10.37 -12.34 8.79
CA MET A 202 9.78 -10.98 8.88
C MET A 202 9.39 -10.62 10.32
N LEU A 203 8.75 -11.53 11.04
CA LEU A 203 8.37 -11.33 12.44
C LEU A 203 9.60 -11.18 13.34
N GLU A 204 10.64 -12.01 13.14
CA GLU A 204 11.93 -11.91 13.85
C GLU A 204 12.64 -10.58 13.52
N GLY A 205 12.52 -10.08 12.30
CA GLY A 205 13.01 -8.78 11.85
C GLY A 205 12.26 -7.58 12.39
N GLY A 206 11.16 -7.80 13.13
CA GLY A 206 10.39 -6.75 13.80
C GLY A 206 9.12 -6.31 13.08
N ALA A 207 8.67 -7.02 12.05
CA ALA A 207 7.38 -6.76 11.42
C ALA A 207 6.23 -6.94 12.42
N GLU A 208 5.18 -6.15 12.28
CA GLU A 208 3.94 -6.35 13.00
C GLU A 208 3.23 -7.64 12.52
N TYR A 209 3.23 -7.84 11.21
CA TYR A 209 2.80 -9.07 10.56
C TYR A 209 3.42 -9.17 9.15
N PRO A 210 3.52 -10.40 8.58
CA PRO A 210 3.90 -10.57 7.19
C PRO A 210 2.78 -10.04 6.30
N GLY A 211 3.11 -9.17 5.37
CA GLY A 211 2.15 -8.63 4.43
C GLY A 211 1.83 -9.62 3.31
N PHE A 212 2.86 -10.00 2.56
CA PHE A 212 2.75 -11.02 1.52
C PHE A 212 4.09 -11.74 1.32
N VAL A 213 4.00 -12.93 0.71
CA VAL A 213 5.15 -13.73 0.26
C VAL A 213 4.78 -14.36 -1.07
N ILE A 214 5.46 -13.94 -2.13
CA ILE A 214 5.38 -14.56 -3.45
C ILE A 214 6.70 -15.29 -3.70
N ILE A 215 6.61 -16.56 -4.14
CA ILE A 215 7.77 -17.36 -4.50
C ILE A 215 7.51 -17.98 -5.85
N THR A 216 8.48 -17.82 -6.76
CA THR A 216 8.53 -18.51 -8.03
C THR A 216 9.86 -19.21 -8.16
N SER A 217 9.86 -20.47 -8.61
CA SER A 217 11.08 -21.25 -8.70
C SER A 217 11.06 -22.23 -9.86
N GLY A 218 12.24 -22.41 -10.49
CA GLY A 218 12.52 -23.42 -11.51
C GLY A 218 11.96 -23.10 -12.90
N GLU A 219 12.63 -23.64 -13.89
CA GLU A 219 12.31 -23.44 -15.30
C GLU A 219 10.86 -23.84 -15.63
N GLY A 220 10.19 -23.04 -16.47
CA GLY A 220 8.78 -23.19 -16.83
C GLY A 220 7.79 -22.62 -15.82
N ASN A 221 8.23 -22.00 -14.71
CA ASN A 221 7.36 -21.42 -13.69
C ASN A 221 7.53 -19.89 -13.53
N TYR A 222 8.53 -19.28 -14.16
CA TYR A 222 8.91 -17.89 -13.90
C TYR A 222 7.87 -16.86 -14.33
N GLU A 223 6.92 -17.22 -15.19
CA GLU A 223 5.80 -16.35 -15.55
C GLU A 223 4.79 -16.16 -14.39
N ARG A 224 4.89 -16.95 -13.33
CA ARG A 224 3.97 -16.96 -12.20
C ARG A 224 4.34 -15.90 -11.15
N ILE A 225 4.52 -14.67 -11.55
CA ILE A 225 4.95 -13.55 -10.69
C ILE A 225 3.94 -13.14 -9.59
N SER A 226 2.76 -13.77 -9.54
CA SER A 226 1.76 -13.60 -8.47
C SER A 226 1.35 -14.95 -7.91
N ALA A 227 2.31 -15.86 -7.73
CA ALA A 227 2.05 -17.23 -7.35
C ALA A 227 1.79 -17.41 -5.86
N ILE A 228 0.87 -18.31 -5.54
CA ILE A 228 0.81 -18.91 -4.20
C ILE A 228 1.87 -20.00 -4.13
N SER A 229 2.65 -20.03 -3.05
CA SER A 229 3.70 -21.02 -2.80
C SER A 229 3.15 -22.44 -2.85
N SER A 230 3.80 -23.30 -3.61
CA SER A 230 3.38 -24.68 -3.87
C SER A 230 4.21 -25.71 -3.09
N ASP A 231 3.86 -26.99 -3.26
CA ASP A 231 4.65 -28.12 -2.73
C ASP A 231 5.78 -28.54 -3.68
N ARG A 232 6.10 -27.72 -4.72
CA ARG A 232 7.26 -27.94 -5.56
C ARG A 232 8.52 -27.97 -4.72
N ARG A 233 9.34 -29.00 -4.87
CA ARG A 233 10.65 -29.09 -4.22
C ARG A 233 11.71 -28.43 -5.08
N ILE A 234 12.46 -27.53 -4.45
CA ILE A 234 13.53 -26.79 -5.10
C ILE A 234 14.69 -27.74 -5.40
N GLN A 235 15.27 -27.56 -6.56
CA GLN A 235 16.39 -28.34 -7.04
C GLN A 235 17.65 -27.49 -7.14
N LYS A 236 18.81 -28.18 -7.13
CA LYS A 236 20.09 -27.54 -7.38
C LYS A 236 20.11 -26.92 -8.79
N GLY A 237 20.48 -25.65 -8.90
CA GLY A 237 20.46 -24.89 -10.14
C GLY A 237 19.16 -24.12 -10.38
N ASP A 238 18.11 -24.34 -9.58
CA ASP A 238 16.92 -23.49 -9.66
C ASP A 238 17.27 -22.04 -9.32
N LEU A 239 16.74 -21.12 -10.11
CA LEU A 239 16.60 -19.74 -9.69
C LEU A 239 15.31 -19.64 -8.89
N LEU A 240 15.38 -18.93 -7.78
CA LEU A 240 14.24 -18.50 -6.98
C LEU A 240 14.08 -17.00 -7.09
N TRP A 241 12.87 -16.57 -7.30
CA TRP A 241 12.47 -15.19 -7.16
C TRP A 241 11.53 -15.07 -5.96
N LEU A 242 11.92 -14.23 -5.02
CA LEU A 242 11.16 -13.96 -3.80
C LEU A 242 10.74 -12.51 -3.80
N ASP A 243 9.45 -12.29 -3.65
CA ASP A 243 8.86 -10.98 -3.50
C ASP A 243 8.15 -10.93 -2.14
N LEU A 244 8.65 -10.08 -1.27
CA LEU A 244 8.30 -10.04 0.15
C LEU A 244 7.89 -8.64 0.58
N GLY A 245 6.77 -8.57 1.27
CA GLY A 245 6.32 -7.34 1.91
C GLY A 245 6.01 -7.54 3.40
N ALA A 246 6.65 -6.76 4.27
CA ALA A 246 6.35 -6.71 5.69
C ALA A 246 5.51 -5.48 6.03
N VAL A 247 4.82 -5.53 7.16
CA VAL A 247 4.02 -4.42 7.66
C VAL A 247 4.51 -3.99 9.05
N TYR A 248 4.70 -2.70 9.23
CA TYR A 248 4.98 -2.10 10.52
C TYR A 248 4.06 -0.91 10.77
N ASN A 249 3.28 -0.97 11.83
CA ASN A 249 2.28 0.03 12.19
C ASN A 249 1.31 0.39 11.05
N GLY A 250 0.97 -0.62 10.21
CA GLY A 250 0.10 -0.50 9.03
C GLY A 250 0.80 -0.03 7.76
N TYR A 251 2.08 0.38 7.81
CA TYR A 251 2.87 0.79 6.64
C TYR A 251 3.62 -0.39 6.05
N TRP A 252 3.62 -0.47 4.72
CA TRP A 252 4.14 -1.59 3.95
C TRP A 252 5.55 -1.33 3.45
N SER A 253 6.32 -2.41 3.30
CA SER A 253 7.50 -2.49 2.44
C SER A 253 7.23 -3.46 1.29
N ASP A 254 8.05 -3.38 0.25
CA ASP A 254 7.92 -4.19 -0.95
C ASP A 254 9.29 -4.39 -1.58
N PHE A 255 9.81 -5.63 -1.53
CA PHE A 255 11.14 -5.95 -2.06
C PHE A 255 11.12 -7.27 -2.79
N CYS A 256 11.59 -7.32 -4.02
CA CYS A 256 11.89 -8.60 -4.66
C CYS A 256 13.38 -8.81 -4.89
N ARG A 257 13.79 -10.07 -4.81
CA ARG A 257 15.15 -10.53 -5.05
C ARG A 257 15.15 -11.88 -5.74
N ALA A 258 16.15 -12.10 -6.58
CA ALA A 258 16.42 -13.41 -7.17
C ALA A 258 17.68 -14.04 -6.58
N GLY A 259 17.70 -15.37 -6.51
CA GLY A 259 18.85 -16.14 -6.05
C GLY A 259 18.86 -17.53 -6.67
N VAL A 260 20.04 -18.16 -6.74
CA VAL A 260 20.21 -19.49 -7.32
C VAL A 260 20.63 -20.51 -6.25
N VAL A 261 20.01 -21.69 -6.26
CA VAL A 261 20.38 -22.79 -5.37
C VAL A 261 21.65 -23.45 -5.85
N GLY A 262 22.77 -23.02 -5.31
CA GLY A 262 24.11 -23.47 -5.71
C GLY A 262 24.84 -22.47 -6.60
N PRO A 263 25.75 -22.90 -7.46
CA PRO A 263 26.51 -21.99 -8.31
C PRO A 263 25.62 -21.27 -9.32
N ILE A 264 25.78 -19.95 -9.42
CA ILE A 264 25.14 -19.14 -10.47
C ILE A 264 25.98 -19.21 -11.76
N SER A 265 25.33 -19.23 -12.93
CA SER A 265 26.05 -19.11 -14.22
C SER A 265 26.44 -17.65 -14.47
N ASP A 266 27.50 -17.44 -15.26
CA ASP A 266 27.96 -16.09 -15.64
C ASP A 266 26.85 -15.29 -16.33
N GLU A 267 26.01 -15.95 -17.15
CA GLU A 267 24.88 -15.33 -17.82
C GLU A 267 23.82 -14.81 -16.83
N ARG A 268 23.41 -15.64 -15.87
CA ARG A 268 22.42 -15.24 -14.84
C ARG A 268 22.98 -14.17 -13.92
N ASN A 269 24.26 -14.28 -13.55
CA ASN A 269 24.92 -13.25 -12.74
C ASN A 269 24.95 -11.92 -13.47
N LYS A 270 25.32 -11.94 -14.77
CA LYS A 270 25.29 -10.73 -15.59
C LYS A 270 23.89 -10.10 -15.66
N MET A 271 22.83 -10.91 -15.85
CA MET A 271 21.46 -10.39 -15.86
C MET A 271 21.10 -9.72 -14.53
N GLN A 272 21.46 -10.31 -13.41
CA GLN A 272 21.24 -9.75 -12.08
C GLN A 272 21.97 -8.42 -11.88
N ASP A 273 23.25 -8.35 -12.29
CA ASP A 273 24.04 -7.12 -12.24
C ASP A 273 23.47 -6.04 -13.16
N ASP A 274 23.05 -6.41 -14.37
CA ASP A 274 22.43 -5.48 -15.34
C ASP A 274 21.13 -4.86 -14.79
N ILE A 275 20.31 -5.64 -14.09
CA ILE A 275 19.07 -5.14 -13.49
C ILE A 275 19.37 -4.25 -12.29
N TYR A 276 20.30 -4.62 -11.44
CA TYR A 276 20.75 -3.78 -10.33
C TYR A 276 21.22 -2.42 -10.83
N ASP A 277 22.12 -2.41 -11.80
CA ASP A 277 22.64 -1.18 -12.41
C ASP A 277 21.53 -0.35 -13.09
N ALA A 278 20.54 -1.01 -13.72
CA ALA A 278 19.43 -0.32 -14.37
C ALA A 278 18.52 0.35 -13.33
N THR A 279 18.26 -0.31 -12.21
CA THR A 279 17.47 0.24 -11.10
C THR A 279 18.17 1.45 -10.49
N ASP A 280 19.49 1.33 -10.22
CA ASP A 280 20.30 2.40 -9.64
C ASP A 280 20.40 3.61 -10.59
N GLU A 281 20.63 3.36 -11.90
CA GLU A 281 20.64 4.41 -12.93
C GLU A 281 19.30 5.17 -12.96
N ALA A 282 18.17 4.47 -12.86
CA ALA A 282 16.86 5.11 -12.82
C ALA A 282 16.62 5.86 -11.49
N ALA A 283 17.02 5.29 -10.36
CA ALA A 283 16.89 5.94 -9.06
C ALA A 283 17.70 7.24 -8.99
N SER A 284 18.84 7.31 -9.66
CA SER A 284 19.73 8.49 -9.64
C SER A 284 19.09 9.78 -10.13
N ILE A 285 18.02 9.70 -10.92
CA ILE A 285 17.29 10.89 -11.40
C ILE A 285 16.10 11.28 -10.51
N MET A 286 15.75 10.48 -9.51
CA MET A 286 14.62 10.73 -8.63
C MET A 286 14.91 11.88 -7.67
N ARG A 287 14.42 13.08 -8.02
CA ARG A 287 14.58 14.32 -7.25
C ARG A 287 13.29 15.11 -7.22
N PRO A 288 13.10 16.00 -6.25
CA PRO A 288 11.97 16.92 -6.27
C PRO A 288 11.88 17.67 -7.60
N GLY A 289 10.70 17.67 -8.21
CA GLY A 289 10.45 18.29 -9.51
C GLY A 289 10.64 17.36 -10.72
N THR A 290 11.24 16.18 -10.59
CA THR A 290 11.33 15.21 -11.69
C THR A 290 9.94 14.69 -12.05
N PRO A 291 9.53 14.75 -13.34
CA PRO A 291 8.30 14.10 -13.80
C PRO A 291 8.38 12.58 -13.58
N ILE A 292 7.31 11.99 -13.05
CA ILE A 292 7.25 10.54 -12.75
C ILE A 292 7.44 9.70 -14.03
N ARG A 293 6.87 10.14 -15.15
CA ARG A 293 7.08 9.50 -16.45
C ARG A 293 8.56 9.47 -16.89
N ASP A 294 9.36 10.44 -16.49
CA ASP A 294 10.78 10.47 -16.85
C ASP A 294 11.55 9.38 -16.10
N VAL A 295 11.13 9.04 -14.86
CA VAL A 295 11.66 7.90 -14.12
C VAL A 295 11.33 6.59 -14.84
N ALA A 296 10.08 6.42 -15.31
CA ALA A 296 9.68 5.25 -16.09
C ALA A 296 10.51 5.12 -17.38
N TYR A 297 10.74 6.23 -18.10
CA TYR A 297 11.61 6.24 -19.28
C TYR A 297 13.07 5.94 -18.94
N ALA A 298 13.57 6.39 -17.80
CA ALA A 298 14.92 6.09 -17.37
C ALA A 298 15.11 4.59 -17.12
N CYS A 299 14.17 3.93 -16.41
CA CYS A 299 14.16 2.48 -16.24
C CYS A 299 14.22 1.75 -17.59
N GLY A 300 13.30 2.09 -18.50
CA GLY A 300 13.26 1.44 -19.81
C GLY A 300 14.52 1.66 -20.63
N LYS A 301 15.05 2.88 -20.70
CA LYS A 301 16.32 3.16 -21.42
C LYS A 301 17.51 2.42 -20.80
N ALA A 302 17.53 2.30 -19.49
CA ALA A 302 18.58 1.55 -18.79
C ALA A 302 18.55 0.07 -19.13
N LEU A 303 17.35 -0.53 -19.28
CA LEU A 303 17.16 -1.89 -19.76
C LEU A 303 17.57 -2.06 -21.24
N GLU A 304 17.10 -1.17 -22.12
CA GLU A 304 17.42 -1.19 -23.56
C GLU A 304 18.91 -1.07 -23.83
N LYS A 305 19.62 -0.21 -23.09
CA LYS A 305 21.09 -0.05 -23.15
C LYS A 305 21.84 -1.34 -22.84
N ARG A 306 21.23 -2.24 -22.06
CA ARG A 306 21.79 -3.56 -21.69
C ARG A 306 21.29 -4.70 -22.58
N GLY A 307 20.46 -4.36 -23.59
CA GLY A 307 19.96 -5.30 -24.61
C GLY A 307 18.65 -5.99 -24.23
N TYR A 308 17.95 -5.50 -23.21
CA TYR A 308 16.66 -6.02 -22.79
C TYR A 308 15.52 -5.18 -23.38
N SER A 309 14.36 -5.81 -23.58
CA SER A 309 13.16 -5.10 -24.01
C SER A 309 12.55 -4.33 -22.87
N ALA A 310 12.32 -3.04 -23.04
CA ALA A 310 11.54 -2.24 -22.12
C ALA A 310 10.06 -2.34 -22.47
N THR A 311 9.24 -2.81 -21.56
CA THR A 311 7.79 -2.89 -21.74
C THR A 311 7.12 -1.68 -21.09
N TYR A 312 7.15 -0.54 -21.80
CA TYR A 312 6.48 0.69 -21.29
C TYR A 312 4.94 0.56 -21.24
N ASP A 313 4.37 -0.34 -22.04
CA ASP A 313 2.92 -0.39 -22.25
C ASP A 313 2.20 -1.48 -21.44
N CYS A 314 2.92 -2.47 -20.93
CA CYS A 314 2.33 -3.65 -20.28
C CYS A 314 2.40 -3.61 -18.75
N GLY A 315 3.00 -2.59 -18.17
CA GLY A 315 3.20 -2.53 -16.75
C GLY A 315 3.70 -1.17 -16.30
N ARG A 316 4.04 -1.11 -15.06
CA ARG A 316 4.70 0.03 -14.44
C ARG A 316 6.13 -0.35 -14.06
N MET A 317 6.99 0.63 -13.93
CA MET A 317 8.37 0.46 -13.45
C MET A 317 8.48 0.68 -11.93
N GLY A 318 7.34 0.79 -11.25
CA GLY A 318 7.22 1.03 -9.84
C GLY A 318 5.93 1.73 -9.45
N HIS A 319 5.80 2.03 -8.17
CA HIS A 319 4.61 2.65 -7.60
C HIS A 319 4.90 3.40 -6.31
N GLY A 320 3.95 4.23 -5.88
CA GLY A 320 3.93 4.74 -4.51
C GLY A 320 3.47 3.67 -3.53
N MET A 321 3.75 3.86 -2.27
CA MET A 321 3.32 2.96 -1.20
C MET A 321 3.10 3.71 0.11
N GLY A 322 2.41 3.06 1.05
CA GLY A 322 2.03 3.66 2.32
C GLY A 322 1.32 2.68 3.23
N LEU A 323 0.08 3.02 3.57
CA LEU A 323 -0.83 2.12 4.30
C LEU A 323 -1.39 0.99 3.42
N MET A 324 -1.04 0.99 2.15
CA MET A 324 -1.25 -0.11 1.21
C MET A 324 0.10 -0.40 0.54
N SER A 325 0.33 -1.66 0.14
CA SER A 325 1.53 -2.03 -0.60
C SER A 325 1.64 -1.23 -1.90
N THR A 326 0.51 -1.00 -2.55
CA THR A 326 0.41 -0.20 -3.77
C THR A 326 -0.48 1.02 -3.54
N GLU A 327 0.09 2.22 -3.76
CA GLU A 327 -0.59 3.52 -3.75
C GLU A 327 -0.14 4.35 -4.96
N PRO A 328 -0.89 5.38 -5.34
CA PRO A 328 -0.36 6.37 -6.28
C PRO A 328 0.93 7.03 -5.76
N PRO A 329 1.82 7.47 -6.68
CA PRO A 329 1.70 7.41 -8.13
C PRO A 329 2.07 6.05 -8.69
N SER A 330 1.72 5.80 -9.97
CA SER A 330 2.27 4.67 -10.74
C SER A 330 3.42 5.17 -11.61
N VAL A 331 4.61 4.56 -11.51
CA VAL A 331 5.77 4.92 -12.32
C VAL A 331 5.58 4.38 -13.74
N THR A 332 4.83 5.13 -14.53
CA THR A 332 4.50 4.79 -15.92
C THR A 332 4.77 5.97 -16.85
N ALA A 333 4.90 5.69 -18.15
CA ALA A 333 5.00 6.73 -19.18
C ALA A 333 3.76 7.65 -19.26
N ARG A 334 2.65 7.27 -18.64
CA ARG A 334 1.37 8.02 -18.66
C ARG A 334 1.13 8.87 -17.41
N ASP A 335 1.97 8.74 -16.39
CA ASP A 335 1.82 9.54 -15.17
C ASP A 335 2.31 10.98 -15.42
N GLU A 336 1.43 11.93 -15.20
CA GLU A 336 1.71 13.38 -15.39
C GLU A 336 2.18 14.05 -14.09
N GLY A 337 2.28 13.30 -13.00
CA GLY A 337 2.73 13.80 -11.71
C GLY A 337 4.22 14.14 -11.68
N ILE A 338 4.60 14.83 -10.64
CA ILE A 338 6.00 15.17 -10.34
C ILE A 338 6.38 14.65 -8.96
N LEU A 339 7.62 14.22 -8.80
CA LEU A 339 8.17 13.81 -7.51
C LEU A 339 8.25 15.01 -6.55
N LYS A 340 7.90 14.76 -5.29
CA LYS A 340 7.92 15.76 -4.22
C LYS A 340 8.59 15.18 -2.98
N PRO A 341 9.23 15.99 -2.14
CA PRO A 341 9.73 15.54 -0.85
C PRO A 341 8.64 14.85 -0.03
N GLY A 342 9.01 13.78 0.66
CA GLY A 342 8.09 12.95 1.43
C GLY A 342 7.36 11.87 0.64
N MET A 343 7.48 11.81 -0.68
CA MET A 343 6.99 10.66 -1.46
C MET A 343 7.85 9.44 -1.17
N ILE A 344 7.21 8.27 -1.09
CA ILE A 344 7.88 6.97 -1.11
C ILE A 344 7.53 6.30 -2.44
N ILE A 345 8.57 5.95 -3.17
CA ILE A 345 8.49 5.35 -4.50
C ILE A 345 9.20 4.01 -4.46
N ASN A 346 8.51 2.98 -4.87
CA ASN A 346 9.08 1.70 -5.19
C ASN A 346 9.53 1.71 -6.66
N LEU A 347 10.72 1.21 -6.96
CA LEU A 347 11.18 0.91 -8.33
C LEU A 347 11.38 -0.59 -8.46
N GLU A 348 10.78 -1.15 -9.51
CA GLU A 348 10.73 -2.58 -9.76
C GLU A 348 11.05 -2.95 -11.24
N PRO A 349 12.05 -2.33 -11.90
CA PRO A 349 12.37 -2.74 -13.26
C PRO A 349 12.90 -4.18 -13.24
N GLY A 350 12.45 -4.98 -14.22
CA GLY A 350 12.81 -6.38 -14.28
C GLY A 350 12.74 -6.95 -15.69
N ILE A 351 13.29 -8.14 -15.86
CA ILE A 351 13.21 -8.94 -17.07
C ILE A 351 12.71 -10.33 -16.73
N LEU A 352 11.88 -10.87 -17.61
CA LEU A 352 11.41 -12.24 -17.57
C LEU A 352 11.95 -12.96 -18.82
N VAL A 353 12.69 -14.03 -18.59
CA VAL A 353 13.24 -14.91 -19.62
C VAL A 353 13.03 -16.36 -19.24
N ASP A 354 13.23 -17.30 -20.18
CA ASP A 354 13.02 -18.74 -19.92
C ASP A 354 13.87 -19.25 -18.74
N THR A 355 15.05 -18.66 -18.53
CA THR A 355 16.01 -19.09 -17.51
C THR A 355 15.80 -18.42 -16.15
N GLY A 356 14.88 -17.46 -16.03
CA GLY A 356 14.61 -16.79 -14.76
C GLY A 356 13.79 -15.52 -14.88
N VAL A 357 13.42 -15.02 -13.71
CA VAL A 357 12.92 -13.67 -13.49
C VAL A 357 13.98 -12.90 -12.70
N PHE A 358 14.39 -11.77 -13.22
CA PHE A 358 15.39 -10.90 -12.60
C PHE A 358 14.76 -9.54 -12.39
N CYS A 359 14.56 -9.20 -11.15
CA CYS A 359 14.02 -7.92 -10.71
C CYS A 359 14.74 -7.50 -9.43
N ILE A 360 15.06 -6.25 -9.35
CA ILE A 360 15.50 -5.61 -8.11
C ILE A 360 14.46 -4.55 -7.78
N GLU A 361 13.78 -4.78 -6.69
CA GLU A 361 12.73 -3.91 -6.22
C GLU A 361 13.17 -3.23 -4.93
N GLU A 362 13.15 -1.90 -4.93
CA GLU A 362 13.64 -1.07 -3.84
C GLU A 362 12.69 0.07 -3.50
N ASN A 363 12.61 0.39 -2.21
CA ASN A 363 11.80 1.49 -1.70
C ASN A 363 12.67 2.73 -1.44
N TYR A 364 12.33 3.82 -2.09
CA TYR A 364 13.04 5.10 -2.00
C TYR A 364 12.15 6.17 -1.36
N VAL A 365 12.71 6.96 -0.47
CA VAL A 365 12.08 8.19 0.00
C VAL A 365 12.67 9.38 -0.75
N ILE A 366 11.82 10.22 -1.33
CA ILE A 366 12.27 11.47 -1.95
C ILE A 366 12.52 12.47 -0.83
N THR A 367 13.77 12.88 -0.66
CA THR A 367 14.17 13.91 0.31
C THR A 367 14.12 15.30 -0.32
N GLU A 368 14.48 16.37 0.43
CA GLU A 368 14.58 17.73 -0.13
C GLU A 368 15.68 17.84 -1.21
N ASP A 369 16.70 17.01 -1.10
CA ASP A 369 17.87 17.04 -1.99
C ASP A 369 17.84 15.94 -3.08
N GLY A 370 16.90 15.00 -2.99
CA GLY A 370 16.76 13.84 -3.89
C GLY A 370 16.77 12.52 -3.19
#